data_5a2aff987b8e4e3051a6f23bf3676e5d
#
_entry.id   5a2aff987b8e4e3051a6f23bf3676e5d
#
_cell.length_a   1.000
_cell.length_b   1.000
_cell.length_c   1.000
_cell.angle_alpha   90.00
_cell.angle_beta   90.00
_cell.angle_gamma   90.00
#
_symmetry.space_group_name_H-M   'P 1'
#
loop_
_entity.id
_entity.type
_entity.pdbx_description
1 polymer ?
#
loop_
_entity_poly.entity_id
_entity_poly.type
_entity_poly.pdbx_seq_one_letter_code
_entity_poly.pdbx_strand_id
1 'polypeptide(L)'
;MKYNNQRKFFENYFMLPNEIFNLKLCSGEIAVYAYLLYCENRKTFTCYPSHKTTGKAIGMSRNTVKKYVDSLIEKRFITAEPTTVITQKGEKRNGNLRYTIRPIENAVAYHYEQQMIRLESEMRRQATLKKLAEFDRKHGKSAV
;
A
#
# COMPACT_ATOMS: atom_id res chain seq x y z
N MET A 1 -43.58 0.02 5.08
CA MET A 1 -42.56 -1.03 4.82
C MET A 1 -41.62 -1.16 5.98
N LYS A 2 -41.55 -2.32 6.59
CA LYS A 2 -40.53 -2.60 7.57
C LYS A 2 -39.28 -3.04 6.81
N TYR A 3 -38.22 -2.23 6.81
CA TYR A 3 -36.93 -2.61 6.23
C TYR A 3 -36.27 -3.66 7.12
N ASN A 4 -35.92 -4.80 6.55
CA ASN A 4 -35.10 -5.77 7.25
C ASN A 4 -33.65 -5.27 7.25
N ASN A 5 -33.20 -4.76 8.38
CA ASN A 5 -31.82 -4.22 8.55
C ASN A 5 -30.77 -5.31 8.82
N GLN A 6 -31.15 -6.58 8.78
CA GLN A 6 -30.21 -7.67 8.98
C GLN A 6 -29.35 -7.87 7.73
N ARG A 7 -28.04 -7.72 7.90
CA ARG A 7 -27.07 -8.00 6.85
C ARG A 7 -26.63 -9.45 6.91
N LYS A 8 -26.59 -10.10 5.74
CA LYS A 8 -26.13 -11.49 5.64
C LYS A 8 -24.63 -11.52 5.43
N PHE A 9 -23.87 -11.77 6.48
CA PHE A 9 -22.40 -11.68 6.47
C PHE A 9 -21.69 -12.74 5.61
N PHE A 10 -22.40 -13.78 5.18
CA PHE A 10 -21.82 -14.90 4.44
C PHE A 10 -22.12 -14.88 2.93
N GLU A 11 -22.90 -13.90 2.46
CA GLU A 11 -23.31 -13.80 1.06
C GLU A 11 -22.81 -12.49 0.44
N ASN A 12 -22.09 -12.58 -0.67
CA ASN A 12 -21.62 -11.45 -1.45
C ASN A 12 -20.76 -10.44 -0.68
N TYR A 13 -19.88 -10.92 0.17
CA TYR A 13 -18.92 -10.13 0.92
C TYR A 13 -17.50 -10.63 0.70
N PHE A 14 -16.56 -9.75 0.81
CA PHE A 14 -15.15 -10.09 0.97
C PHE A 14 -14.61 -9.45 2.24
N MET A 15 -13.52 -9.99 2.78
CA MET A 15 -12.93 -9.50 4.02
C MET A 15 -11.82 -8.51 3.74
N LEU A 16 -11.81 -7.43 4.51
CA LEU A 16 -10.75 -6.43 4.53
C LEU A 16 -10.07 -6.48 5.90
N PRO A 17 -8.72 -6.56 5.97
CA PRO A 17 -8.04 -6.57 7.26
C PRO A 17 -8.35 -5.32 8.08
N ASN A 18 -8.60 -5.51 9.37
CA ASN A 18 -8.91 -4.40 10.28
C ASN A 18 -7.75 -3.40 10.39
N GLU A 19 -6.52 -3.87 10.27
CA GLU A 19 -5.28 -3.09 10.40
C GLU A 19 -5.15 -2.01 9.33
N ILE A 20 -5.89 -2.11 8.23
CA ILE A 20 -5.73 -1.21 7.08
C ILE A 20 -5.93 0.26 7.44
N PHE A 21 -6.77 0.55 8.41
CA PHE A 21 -7.02 1.92 8.86
C PHE A 21 -5.94 2.47 9.80
N ASN A 22 -5.06 1.61 10.29
CA ASN A 22 -3.99 1.98 11.21
C ASN A 22 -2.61 2.10 10.54
N LEU A 23 -2.54 1.83 9.25
CA LEU A 23 -1.28 1.77 8.50
C LEU A 23 -1.03 3.02 7.64
N LYS A 24 -1.76 4.08 7.87
CA LYS A 24 -1.63 5.38 7.17
C LYS A 24 -1.73 5.30 5.65
N LEU A 25 -2.64 4.48 5.15
CA LEU A 25 -2.96 4.46 3.73
C LEU A 25 -3.89 5.62 3.39
N CYS A 26 -3.70 6.20 2.20
CA CYS A 26 -4.67 7.14 1.65
C CYS A 26 -5.89 6.40 1.08
N SER A 27 -6.96 7.14 0.83
CA SER A 27 -8.22 6.57 0.31
C SER A 27 -8.03 5.81 -1.00
N GLY A 28 -7.16 6.29 -1.89
CA GLY A 28 -6.86 5.63 -3.15
C GLY A 28 -6.14 4.31 -2.98
N GLU A 29 -5.19 4.23 -2.07
CA GLU A 29 -4.51 2.99 -1.73
C GLU A 29 -5.48 1.96 -1.15
N ILE A 30 -6.34 2.39 -0.24
CA ILE A 30 -7.38 1.52 0.34
C ILE A 30 -8.32 1.00 -0.74
N ALA A 31 -8.78 1.85 -1.66
CA ALA A 31 -9.68 1.47 -2.74
C ALA A 31 -9.03 0.44 -3.68
N VAL A 32 -7.79 0.64 -4.08
CA VAL A 32 -7.06 -0.30 -4.93
C VAL A 32 -6.86 -1.63 -4.21
N TYR A 33 -6.41 -1.59 -2.98
CA TYR A 33 -6.19 -2.78 -2.17
C TYR A 33 -7.49 -3.58 -1.98
N ALA A 34 -8.58 -2.90 -1.65
CA ALA A 34 -9.89 -3.53 -1.50
C ALA A 34 -10.36 -4.19 -2.80
N TYR A 35 -10.16 -3.54 -3.94
CA TYR A 35 -10.53 -4.11 -5.23
C TYR A 35 -9.70 -5.35 -5.57
N LEU A 36 -8.39 -5.35 -5.28
CA LEU A 36 -7.55 -6.53 -5.47
C LEU A 36 -8.00 -7.70 -4.57
N LEU A 37 -8.38 -7.43 -3.33
CA LEU A 37 -8.96 -8.44 -2.44
C LEU A 37 -10.28 -8.99 -2.98
N TYR A 38 -11.12 -8.13 -3.55
CA TYR A 38 -12.35 -8.54 -4.20
C TYR A 38 -12.08 -9.47 -5.39
N CYS A 39 -11.06 -9.20 -6.19
CA CYS A 39 -10.67 -10.00 -7.35
C CYS A 39 -9.89 -11.28 -6.99
N GLU A 40 -9.40 -11.40 -5.79
CA GLU A 40 -8.49 -12.46 -5.36
C GLU A 40 -9.13 -13.84 -5.47
N ASN A 41 -8.36 -14.78 -6.05
CA ASN A 41 -8.67 -16.20 -5.90
C ASN A 41 -8.20 -16.65 -4.50
N ARG A 42 -9.14 -17.04 -3.65
CA ARG A 42 -8.89 -17.40 -2.25
C ARG A 42 -8.04 -18.66 -2.05
N LYS A 43 -7.87 -19.47 -3.09
CA LYS A 43 -7.01 -20.65 -3.05
C LYS A 43 -5.55 -20.31 -3.34
N THR A 44 -5.31 -19.42 -4.31
CA THR A 44 -3.97 -19.05 -4.76
C THR A 44 -3.49 -17.71 -4.19
N PHE A 45 -4.39 -16.90 -3.62
CA PHE A 45 -4.14 -15.54 -3.13
C PHE A 45 -3.64 -14.58 -4.23
N THR A 46 -4.03 -14.85 -5.47
CA THR A 46 -3.60 -14.08 -6.65
C THR A 46 -4.78 -13.54 -7.44
N CYS A 47 -4.55 -12.46 -8.18
CA CYS A 47 -5.49 -11.90 -9.13
C CYS A 47 -4.76 -11.20 -10.28
N TYR A 48 -5.49 -10.93 -11.37
CA TYR A 48 -4.91 -10.41 -12.62
C TYR A 48 -5.64 -9.20 -13.22
N PRO A 49 -6.31 -8.32 -12.46
CA PRO A 49 -7.01 -7.19 -13.07
C PRO A 49 -6.04 -6.22 -13.72
N SER A 50 -6.38 -5.69 -14.89
CA SER A 50 -5.61 -4.63 -15.52
C SER A 50 -5.80 -3.31 -14.76
N HIS A 51 -4.86 -2.38 -14.91
CA HIS A 51 -5.01 -1.04 -14.34
C HIS A 51 -6.26 -0.32 -14.86
N LYS A 52 -6.59 -0.54 -16.13
CA LYS A 52 -7.81 0.00 -16.77
C LYS A 52 -9.07 -0.55 -16.11
N THR A 53 -9.14 -1.87 -15.91
CA THR A 53 -10.27 -2.54 -15.26
C THR A 53 -10.43 -2.08 -13.82
N THR A 54 -9.34 -2.04 -13.07
CA THR A 54 -9.30 -1.52 -11.70
C THR A 54 -9.78 -0.07 -11.63
N GLY A 55 -9.26 0.77 -12.52
CA GLY A 55 -9.65 2.18 -12.58
C GLY A 55 -11.12 2.39 -12.87
N LYS A 56 -11.70 1.61 -13.77
CA LYS A 56 -13.15 1.65 -14.03
C LYS A 56 -13.98 1.26 -12.82
N ALA A 57 -13.53 0.25 -12.07
CA ALA A 57 -14.25 -0.24 -10.91
C ALA A 57 -14.27 0.76 -9.75
N ILE A 58 -13.18 1.49 -9.53
CA ILE A 58 -13.01 2.39 -8.38
C ILE A 58 -13.00 3.88 -8.75
N GLY A 59 -13.26 4.21 -10.01
CA GLY A 59 -13.38 5.61 -10.46
C GLY A 59 -12.04 6.36 -10.55
N MET A 60 -10.99 5.70 -11.00
CA MET A 60 -9.65 6.28 -11.15
C MET A 60 -9.10 6.10 -12.57
N SER A 61 -8.19 6.98 -12.97
CA SER A 61 -7.43 6.81 -14.19
C SER A 61 -6.43 5.66 -14.07
N ARG A 62 -6.05 5.10 -15.19
CA ARG A 62 -5.03 4.04 -15.28
C ARG A 62 -3.71 4.43 -14.60
N ASN A 63 -3.25 5.65 -14.83
CA ASN A 63 -2.00 6.14 -14.23
C ASN A 63 -2.11 6.32 -12.71
N THR A 64 -3.25 6.75 -12.22
CA THR A 64 -3.51 6.86 -10.78
C THR A 64 -3.54 5.48 -10.13
N VAL A 65 -4.16 4.48 -10.75
CA VAL A 65 -4.13 3.09 -10.27
C VAL A 65 -2.70 2.59 -10.18
N LYS A 66 -1.89 2.80 -11.21
CA LYS A 66 -0.47 2.40 -11.22
C LYS A 66 0.30 3.02 -10.06
N LYS A 67 0.09 4.29 -9.79
CA LYS A 67 0.70 5.00 -8.67
C LYS A 67 0.39 4.32 -7.33
N TYR A 68 -0.86 3.98 -7.09
CA TYR A 68 -1.28 3.33 -5.85
C TYR A 68 -0.83 1.86 -5.76
N VAL A 69 -0.81 1.16 -6.89
CA VAL A 69 -0.22 -0.19 -6.96
C VAL A 69 1.25 -0.16 -6.56
N ASP A 70 2.02 0.75 -7.12
CA ASP A 70 3.45 0.89 -6.80
C ASP A 70 3.65 1.22 -5.31
N SER A 71 2.80 2.06 -4.74
CA SER A 71 2.81 2.38 -3.31
C SER A 71 2.49 1.17 -2.43
N LEU A 72 1.50 0.38 -2.81
CA LEU A 72 1.13 -0.84 -2.07
C LEU A 72 2.23 -1.90 -2.13
N ILE A 73 2.95 -2.00 -3.24
CA ILE A 73 4.12 -2.88 -3.38
C ILE A 73 5.23 -2.42 -2.43
N GLU A 74 5.55 -1.14 -2.42
CA GLU A 74 6.55 -0.55 -1.53
C GLU A 74 6.22 -0.80 -0.06
N LYS A 75 4.96 -0.66 0.32
CA LYS A 75 4.48 -0.86 1.69
C LYS A 75 4.26 -2.34 2.06
N ARG A 76 4.60 -3.26 1.18
CA ARG A 76 4.53 -4.71 1.37
C ARG A 76 3.12 -5.29 1.58
N PHE A 77 2.11 -4.64 1.05
CA PHE A 77 0.74 -5.19 1.01
C PHE A 77 0.57 -6.25 -0.05
N ILE A 78 1.19 -6.03 -1.20
CA ILE A 78 1.08 -6.88 -2.39
C ILE A 78 2.44 -7.06 -3.05
N THR A 79 2.54 -8.09 -3.89
CA THR A 79 3.60 -8.22 -4.89
C THR A 79 2.96 -8.27 -6.27
N ALA A 80 3.70 -7.86 -7.28
CA ALA A 80 3.26 -7.92 -8.67
C ALA A 80 4.35 -8.58 -9.51
N GLU A 81 3.93 -9.52 -10.35
CA GLU A 81 4.82 -10.23 -11.26
C GLU A 81 4.33 -10.08 -12.69
N PRO A 82 5.23 -9.88 -13.66
CA PRO A 82 4.85 -9.85 -15.05
C PRO A 82 4.35 -11.22 -15.51
N THR A 83 3.37 -11.22 -16.41
CA THR A 83 2.89 -12.43 -17.06
C THR A 83 3.09 -12.31 -18.56
N THR A 84 3.20 -13.45 -19.23
CA THR A 84 3.27 -13.54 -20.69
C THR A 84 2.06 -14.30 -21.21
N VAL A 85 1.50 -13.80 -22.31
CA VAL A 85 0.38 -14.45 -23.02
C VAL A 85 0.88 -14.86 -24.40
N ILE A 86 0.53 -16.06 -24.82
CA ILE A 86 0.79 -16.54 -26.18
C ILE A 86 -0.46 -16.26 -27.02
N THR A 87 -0.30 -15.46 -28.07
CA THR A 87 -1.40 -15.14 -28.99
C THR A 87 -1.71 -16.34 -29.90
N GLN A 88 -2.87 -16.33 -30.56
CA GLN A 88 -3.25 -17.34 -31.54
C GLN A 88 -2.23 -17.51 -32.68
N LYS A 89 -1.42 -16.49 -32.94
CA LYS A 89 -0.33 -16.50 -33.92
C LYS A 89 0.99 -17.04 -33.35
N GLY A 90 1.02 -17.50 -32.10
CA GLY A 90 2.22 -18.00 -31.44
C GLY A 90 3.19 -16.92 -30.96
N GLU A 91 2.81 -15.65 -30.99
CA GLU A 91 3.64 -14.55 -30.49
C GLU A 91 3.50 -14.39 -28.97
N LYS A 92 4.62 -14.18 -28.30
CA LYS A 92 4.63 -13.85 -26.87
C LYS A 92 4.35 -12.36 -26.67
N ARG A 93 3.33 -12.04 -25.89
CA ARG A 93 3.02 -10.67 -25.49
C ARG A 93 2.96 -10.56 -23.97
N ASN A 94 3.21 -9.36 -23.45
CA ASN A 94 3.01 -9.08 -22.04
C ASN A 94 1.52 -9.16 -21.69
N GLY A 95 1.20 -9.99 -20.70
CA GLY A 95 -0.13 -10.05 -20.12
C GLY A 95 -0.30 -9.05 -18.97
N ASN A 96 -1.43 -9.12 -18.31
CA ASN A 96 -1.66 -8.34 -17.09
C ASN A 96 -0.70 -8.79 -15.98
N LEU A 97 -0.39 -7.89 -15.05
CA LEU A 97 0.38 -8.24 -13.87
C LEU A 97 -0.39 -9.23 -13.00
N ARG A 98 0.32 -10.20 -12.47
CA ARG A 98 -0.18 -11.09 -11.44
C ARG A 98 0.09 -10.48 -10.07
N TYR A 99 -0.97 -10.14 -9.37
CA TYR A 99 -0.87 -9.62 -8.02
C TYR A 99 -1.02 -10.74 -7.00
N THR A 100 -0.13 -10.77 -6.04
CA THR A 100 -0.24 -11.66 -4.87
C THR A 100 -0.49 -10.78 -3.65
N ILE A 101 -1.59 -11.04 -2.95
CA ILE A 101 -1.89 -10.36 -1.70
C ILE A 101 -1.04 -11.00 -0.60
N ARG A 102 -0.22 -10.20 0.04
CA ARG A 102 0.66 -10.66 1.11
C ARG A 102 -0.08 -10.69 2.45
N PRO A 103 0.36 -11.54 3.40
CA PRO A 103 -0.15 -11.44 4.76
C PRO A 103 -0.04 -10.02 5.29
N ILE A 104 -1.08 -9.53 5.97
CA ILE A 104 -1.10 -8.15 6.48
C ILE A 104 0.04 -7.86 7.46
N GLU A 105 0.55 -8.86 8.11
CA GLU A 105 1.68 -8.77 9.04
C GLU A 105 2.94 -8.21 8.37
N ASN A 106 3.13 -8.47 7.08
CA ASN A 106 4.25 -7.91 6.32
C ASN A 106 4.16 -6.39 6.21
N ALA A 107 2.95 -5.88 5.97
CA ALA A 107 2.69 -4.44 5.90
C ALA A 107 2.80 -3.79 7.29
N VAL A 108 2.32 -4.46 8.32
CA VAL A 108 2.45 -4.02 9.71
C VAL A 108 3.93 -3.90 10.10
N ALA A 109 4.73 -4.92 9.79
CA ALA A 109 6.17 -4.91 10.07
C ALA A 109 6.88 -3.77 9.34
N TYR A 110 6.57 -3.54 8.07
CA TYR A 110 7.11 -2.41 7.31
C TYR A 110 6.75 -1.06 7.94
N HIS A 111 5.51 -0.89 8.36
CA HIS A 111 5.06 0.34 9.00
C HIS A 111 5.85 0.63 10.29
N TYR A 112 6.06 -0.38 11.14
CA TYR A 112 6.86 -0.24 12.35
C TYR A 112 8.33 0.04 12.04
N GLU A 113 8.92 -0.62 11.06
CA GLU A 113 10.28 -0.33 10.61
C GLU A 113 10.44 1.14 10.20
N GLN A 114 9.48 1.66 9.43
CA GLN A 114 9.49 3.06 9.00
C GLN A 114 9.33 4.03 10.16
N GLN A 115 8.49 3.70 11.14
CA GLN A 115 8.36 4.49 12.36
C GLN A 115 9.66 4.53 13.16
N MET A 116 10.34 3.40 13.32
CA MET A 116 11.62 3.32 14.02
C MET A 116 12.71 4.13 13.33
N ILE A 117 12.78 4.06 12.00
CA ILE A 117 13.73 4.85 11.22
C ILE A 117 13.49 6.35 11.41
N ARG A 118 12.23 6.79 11.40
CA ARG A 118 11.87 8.19 11.66
C ARG A 118 12.25 8.63 13.07
N LEU A 119 12.01 7.81 14.07
CA LEU A 119 12.38 8.11 15.45
C LEU A 119 13.90 8.23 15.61
N GLU A 120 14.66 7.30 15.06
CA GLU A 120 16.13 7.37 15.10
C GLU A 120 16.66 8.61 14.39
N SER A 121 16.11 8.95 13.24
CA SER A 121 16.46 10.16 12.48
C SER A 121 16.17 11.42 13.28
N GLU A 122 15.02 11.49 13.95
CA GLU A 122 14.65 12.63 14.80
C GLU A 122 15.57 12.75 16.02
N MET A 123 15.89 11.63 16.66
CA MET A 123 16.82 11.60 17.79
C MET A 123 18.22 12.09 17.39
N ARG A 124 18.72 11.67 16.23
CA ARG A 124 20.00 12.15 15.69
C ARG A 124 19.97 13.65 15.41
N ARG A 125 18.89 14.14 14.83
CA ARG A 125 18.69 15.56 14.54
C ARG A 125 18.71 16.38 15.82
N GLN A 126 17.97 15.95 16.86
CA GLN A 126 17.96 16.62 18.16
C GLN A 126 19.31 16.60 18.84
N ALA A 127 20.03 15.49 18.79
CA ALA A 127 21.39 15.39 19.32
C ALA A 127 22.36 16.35 18.61
N THR A 128 22.26 16.48 17.29
CA THR A 128 23.06 17.43 16.51
C THR A 128 22.75 18.87 16.87
N LEU A 129 21.47 19.23 16.99
CA LEU A 129 21.04 20.56 17.41
C LEU A 129 21.55 20.91 18.81
N LYS A 130 21.52 19.95 19.73
CA LYS A 130 22.06 20.11 21.08
C LYS A 130 23.56 20.39 21.08
N LYS A 131 24.33 19.64 20.28
CA LYS A 131 25.77 19.85 20.12
C LYS A 131 26.08 21.23 19.54
N LEU A 132 25.33 21.67 18.54
CA LEU A 132 25.49 22.99 17.94
C LEU A 132 25.19 24.10 18.95
N ALA A 133 24.11 23.96 19.74
CA ALA A 133 23.76 24.92 20.77
C ALA A 133 24.83 25.00 21.88
N GLU A 134 25.41 23.86 22.28
CA GLU A 134 26.51 23.82 23.24
C GLU A 134 27.77 24.45 22.67
N PHE A 135 28.09 24.20 21.41
CA PHE A 135 29.21 24.80 20.72
C PHE A 135 29.06 26.34 20.65
N ASP A 136 27.92 26.84 20.23
CA ASP A 136 27.60 28.26 20.15
C ASP A 136 27.70 28.93 21.52
N ARG A 137 27.26 28.26 22.57
CA ARG A 137 27.36 28.75 23.95
C ARG A 137 28.79 28.81 24.46
N LYS A 138 29.62 27.79 24.16
CA LYS A 138 31.02 27.74 24.59
C LYS A 138 31.93 28.70 23.82
N HIS A 139 31.68 28.94 22.54
CA HIS A 139 32.55 29.75 21.67
C HIS A 139 32.00 31.15 21.49
N GLY A 140 30.92 31.49 22.24
CA GLY A 140 30.36 32.83 22.29
C GLY A 140 30.28 33.46 20.92
N LYS A 141 29.18 33.21 20.19
CA LYS A 141 28.81 34.20 19.20
C LYS A 141 28.71 35.50 19.98
N SER A 142 29.77 36.30 19.96
CA SER A 142 29.65 37.66 20.36
C SER A 142 28.54 38.25 19.51
N ALA A 143 27.36 38.34 20.08
CA ALA A 143 26.27 39.10 19.50
C ALA A 143 26.76 40.56 19.49
N VAL A 144 27.31 40.93 18.38
CA VAL A 144 27.53 42.33 18.09
C VAL A 144 26.27 42.85 17.48
#